data_887b48581495c5f6eeab6b1de3613b90
#
_entry.id   887b48581495c5f6eeab6b1de3613b90
#
_cell.length_a   1.000
_cell.length_b   1.000
_cell.length_c   1.000
_cell.angle_alpha   90.00
_cell.angle_beta   90.00
_cell.angle_gamma   90.00
#
_symmetry.space_group_name_H-M   'P 1'
#
loop_
_entity.id
_entity.type
_entity.pdbx_description
1 polymer ?
#
loop_
_entity_poly.entity_id
_entity_poly.type
_entity_poly.pdbx_seq_one_letter_code
_entity_poly.pdbx_strand_id
1 'polypeptide(L)'
;MHRRQILALALLPALGLGLASPAPAADPLKIGFVYVGPVGDHGWTYQHDQGRQAVEAAFGDKVETTFVESVSEGPDAERVIRQLAASGHGLIFTTSFGFMDPTIKIAKQFPDVKFEHATGYKRAENVSTYSARFYEGRHVIGLIAGEMTKTNKIGYIASFPIPEVVRGINAATLAARSVNPDIEVQVVWVNTWYDPGKEADAAKALIAQGADIIMQHTDSPAALQAAEAAGVMAFGQASDMARFAPTAQLTAIIDDWSPYYIERTQAVLDGTWESGDSWKGIAAKEVVMAPYKNMPDEVAAMAAEAEAAIAAGTLHPFTGPISTREGELKVPEGETASDEMMLG
;
A
#
# COMPACT_ATOMS: atom_id res chain seq x y z
N MET A 1 -23.64 -84.84 -53.62
CA MET A 1 -23.44 -84.39 -52.21
C MET A 1 -22.63 -83.07 -52.20
N HIS A 2 -23.33 -81.91 -52.13
CA HIS A 2 -22.64 -80.63 -52.21
C HIS A 2 -22.72 -79.95 -50.83
N ARG A 3 -21.51 -79.76 -50.23
CA ARG A 3 -21.38 -78.98 -49.01
C ARG A 3 -21.26 -77.48 -49.38
N ARG A 4 -22.25 -76.67 -49.00
CA ARG A 4 -22.16 -75.23 -49.06
C ARG A 4 -21.42 -74.70 -47.83
N GLN A 5 -20.34 -73.97 -48.03
CA GLN A 5 -19.64 -73.21 -47.01
C GLN A 5 -20.28 -71.83 -46.90
N ILE A 6 -20.74 -71.47 -45.70
CA ILE A 6 -21.26 -70.15 -45.39
C ILE A 6 -20.08 -69.33 -44.84
N LEU A 7 -19.69 -68.26 -45.58
CA LEU A 7 -18.79 -67.26 -45.07
C LEU A 7 -19.56 -66.30 -44.15
N ALA A 8 -19.18 -66.26 -42.89
CA ALA A 8 -19.69 -65.26 -41.96
C ALA A 8 -18.77 -64.00 -42.05
N LEU A 9 -19.38 -62.86 -42.48
CA LEU A 9 -18.72 -61.54 -42.51
C LEU A 9 -18.84 -60.90 -41.12
N ALA A 10 -17.73 -60.76 -40.38
CA ALA A 10 -17.68 -60.09 -39.11
C ALA A 10 -17.58 -58.57 -39.36
N LEU A 11 -18.61 -57.82 -39.02
CA LEU A 11 -18.56 -56.33 -38.94
C LEU A 11 -17.89 -55.95 -37.64
N LEU A 12 -16.69 -55.31 -37.72
CA LEU A 12 -16.04 -54.60 -36.61
C LEU A 12 -16.69 -53.21 -36.48
N PRO A 13 -17.13 -52.75 -35.28
CA PRO A 13 -17.53 -51.38 -35.09
C PRO A 13 -16.29 -50.47 -35.04
N ALA A 14 -16.20 -49.52 -35.95
CA ALA A 14 -15.22 -48.46 -35.88
C ALA A 14 -15.52 -47.54 -34.69
N LEU A 15 -14.78 -47.64 -33.61
CA LEU A 15 -14.75 -46.63 -32.56
C LEU A 15 -14.21 -45.33 -33.16
N GLY A 16 -15.10 -44.36 -33.40
CA GLY A 16 -14.72 -42.99 -33.74
C GLY A 16 -14.11 -42.30 -32.50
N LEU A 17 -12.79 -42.17 -32.47
CA LEU A 17 -12.13 -41.23 -31.57
C LEU A 17 -12.55 -39.80 -31.98
N GLY A 18 -13.54 -39.23 -31.31
CA GLY A 18 -13.86 -37.82 -31.42
C GLY A 18 -12.67 -37.00 -30.87
N LEU A 19 -11.92 -36.38 -31.77
CA LEU A 19 -10.99 -35.34 -31.41
C LEU A 19 -11.79 -34.20 -30.79
N ALA A 20 -11.79 -34.09 -29.44
CA ALA A 20 -12.30 -32.91 -28.76
C ALA A 20 -11.46 -31.72 -29.23
N SER A 21 -12.06 -30.81 -30.01
CA SER A 21 -11.44 -29.53 -30.31
C SER A 21 -11.18 -28.83 -28.98
N PRO A 22 -9.97 -28.25 -28.76
CA PRO A 22 -9.74 -27.43 -27.59
C PRO A 22 -10.78 -26.31 -27.57
N ALA A 23 -11.46 -26.12 -26.44
CA ALA A 23 -12.32 -24.98 -26.26
C ALA A 23 -11.51 -23.69 -26.52
N PRO A 24 -12.06 -22.68 -27.21
CA PRO A 24 -11.37 -21.42 -27.36
C PRO A 24 -10.98 -20.89 -25.97
N ALA A 25 -9.74 -20.44 -25.82
CA ALA A 25 -9.32 -19.79 -24.59
C ALA A 25 -10.25 -18.60 -24.34
N ALA A 26 -10.72 -18.46 -23.11
CA ALA A 26 -11.50 -17.27 -22.74
C ALA A 26 -10.65 -16.01 -22.94
N ASP A 27 -11.27 -14.91 -23.33
CA ASP A 27 -10.57 -13.63 -23.42
C ASP A 27 -9.95 -13.27 -22.07
N PRO A 28 -8.73 -12.70 -22.05
CA PRO A 28 -8.08 -12.32 -20.79
C PRO A 28 -8.89 -11.28 -20.02
N LEU A 29 -8.88 -11.37 -18.69
CA LEU A 29 -9.43 -10.34 -17.83
C LEU A 29 -8.59 -9.06 -18.00
N LYS A 30 -9.22 -7.98 -18.47
CA LYS A 30 -8.57 -6.67 -18.54
C LYS A 30 -8.64 -5.99 -17.18
N ILE A 31 -7.45 -5.60 -16.67
CA ILE A 31 -7.29 -4.96 -15.37
C ILE A 31 -6.69 -3.58 -15.54
N GLY A 32 -7.39 -2.54 -15.06
CA GLY A 32 -6.94 -1.16 -15.10
C GLY A 32 -6.33 -0.70 -13.77
N PHE A 33 -5.27 0.09 -13.85
CA PHE A 33 -4.66 0.74 -12.67
C PHE A 33 -4.59 2.25 -12.89
N VAL A 34 -5.03 3.02 -11.90
CA VAL A 34 -5.03 4.49 -11.94
C VAL A 34 -4.11 5.00 -10.84
N TYR A 35 -3.00 5.60 -11.24
CA TYR A 35 -1.93 6.05 -10.35
C TYR A 35 -1.92 7.57 -10.21
N VAL A 36 -1.75 8.07 -8.98
CA VAL A 36 -1.73 9.51 -8.67
C VAL A 36 -0.41 10.18 -9.03
N GLY A 37 0.69 9.44 -8.98
CA GLY A 37 2.04 9.91 -9.30
C GLY A 37 2.65 9.16 -10.49
N PRO A 38 3.87 9.51 -10.89
CA PRO A 38 4.65 8.72 -11.85
C PRO A 38 5.07 7.39 -11.21
N VAL A 39 5.18 6.34 -12.04
CA VAL A 39 5.64 5.02 -11.57
C VAL A 39 7.06 5.13 -11.02
N GLY A 40 7.96 5.74 -11.77
CA GLY A 40 9.35 5.89 -11.32
C GLY A 40 9.98 4.57 -10.88
N ASP A 41 10.78 4.64 -9.80
CA ASP A 41 11.51 3.52 -9.23
C ASP A 41 11.53 3.55 -7.68
N HIS A 42 10.59 4.28 -7.07
CA HIS A 42 10.42 4.47 -5.63
C HIS A 42 9.03 5.02 -5.30
N GLY A 43 8.67 4.97 -4.02
CA GLY A 43 7.47 5.58 -3.48
C GLY A 43 6.18 4.78 -3.72
N TRP A 44 5.06 5.41 -3.46
CA TRP A 44 3.72 4.86 -3.48
C TRP A 44 3.33 4.23 -4.83
N THR A 45 3.40 5.00 -5.90
CA THR A 45 3.00 4.53 -7.24
C THR A 45 3.88 3.38 -7.74
N TYR A 46 5.18 3.42 -7.45
CA TYR A 46 6.10 2.32 -7.75
C TYR A 46 5.65 1.01 -7.09
N GLN A 47 5.28 1.04 -5.80
CA GLN A 47 4.83 -0.16 -5.10
C GLN A 47 3.49 -0.70 -5.63
N HIS A 48 2.58 0.16 -6.01
CA HIS A 48 1.36 -0.27 -6.70
C HIS A 48 1.67 -0.93 -8.05
N ASP A 49 2.66 -0.40 -8.79
CA ASP A 49 3.07 -1.00 -10.06
C ASP A 49 3.82 -2.33 -9.86
N GLN A 50 4.58 -2.50 -8.77
CA GLN A 50 5.14 -3.80 -8.39
C GLN A 50 4.02 -4.83 -8.15
N GLY A 51 2.93 -4.43 -7.48
CA GLY A 51 1.73 -5.26 -7.31
C GLY A 51 1.07 -5.62 -8.66
N ARG A 52 0.96 -4.66 -9.60
CA ARG A 52 0.47 -4.93 -10.97
C ARG A 52 1.34 -5.96 -11.69
N GLN A 53 2.66 -5.79 -11.64
CA GLN A 53 3.60 -6.74 -12.25
C GLN A 53 3.52 -8.12 -11.61
N ALA A 54 3.29 -8.21 -10.29
CA ALA A 54 3.06 -9.48 -9.60
C ALA A 54 1.79 -10.18 -10.09
N VAL A 55 0.72 -9.44 -10.41
CA VAL A 55 -0.50 -9.98 -11.03
C VAL A 55 -0.19 -10.56 -12.41
N GLU A 56 0.55 -9.83 -13.26
CA GLU A 56 0.98 -10.35 -14.58
C GLU A 56 1.80 -11.62 -14.45
N ALA A 57 2.75 -11.64 -13.50
CA ALA A 57 3.58 -12.82 -13.25
C ALA A 57 2.80 -14.03 -12.74
N ALA A 58 1.76 -13.80 -11.90
CA ALA A 58 0.95 -14.87 -11.32
C ALA A 58 -0.03 -15.49 -12.32
N PHE A 59 -0.62 -14.70 -13.21
CA PHE A 59 -1.73 -15.13 -14.07
C PHE A 59 -1.39 -15.28 -15.54
N GLY A 60 -0.29 -14.69 -16.01
CA GLY A 60 0.15 -14.77 -17.41
C GLY A 60 -0.95 -14.38 -18.40
N ASP A 61 -1.18 -15.22 -19.40
CA ASP A 61 -2.15 -14.97 -20.47
C ASP A 61 -3.63 -14.90 -20.02
N LYS A 62 -3.92 -15.13 -18.75
CA LYS A 62 -5.30 -14.99 -18.21
C LYS A 62 -5.67 -13.55 -17.92
N VAL A 63 -4.71 -12.64 -17.87
CA VAL A 63 -4.91 -11.22 -17.58
C VAL A 63 -4.20 -10.33 -18.57
N GLU A 64 -4.74 -9.13 -18.79
CA GLU A 64 -4.12 -8.04 -19.53
C GLU A 64 -4.18 -6.79 -18.66
N THR A 65 -3.03 -6.24 -18.24
CA THR A 65 -3.01 -5.06 -17.39
C THR A 65 -2.75 -3.78 -18.18
N THR A 66 -3.40 -2.70 -17.78
CA THR A 66 -3.20 -1.35 -18.30
C THR A 66 -3.08 -0.39 -17.13
N PHE A 67 -2.14 0.54 -17.17
CA PHE A 67 -2.06 1.60 -16.16
C PHE A 67 -2.07 2.99 -16.78
N VAL A 68 -2.52 3.96 -16.00
CA VAL A 68 -2.45 5.40 -16.32
C VAL A 68 -1.84 6.09 -15.12
N GLU A 69 -0.69 6.70 -15.31
CA GLU A 69 0.07 7.38 -14.24
C GLU A 69 -0.13 8.89 -14.24
N SER A 70 0.25 9.54 -13.13
CA SER A 70 0.18 10.99 -12.95
C SER A 70 -1.23 11.56 -13.17
N VAL A 71 -2.24 10.81 -12.73
CA VAL A 71 -3.65 11.22 -12.82
C VAL A 71 -3.97 12.14 -11.64
N SER A 72 -4.43 13.36 -11.95
CA SER A 72 -4.85 14.30 -10.92
C SER A 72 -6.15 13.86 -10.25
N GLU A 73 -6.27 14.08 -8.96
CA GLU A 73 -7.50 13.80 -8.21
C GLU A 73 -8.66 14.69 -8.70
N GLY A 74 -9.89 14.19 -8.57
CA GLY A 74 -11.09 14.88 -9.01
C GLY A 74 -11.51 14.58 -10.45
N PRO A 75 -11.77 15.60 -11.31
CA PRO A 75 -12.35 15.39 -12.65
C PRO A 75 -11.50 14.54 -13.60
N ASP A 76 -10.18 14.61 -13.48
CA ASP A 76 -9.28 13.82 -14.33
C ASP A 76 -9.34 12.35 -13.96
N ALA A 77 -9.34 12.03 -12.66
CA ALA A 77 -9.55 10.65 -12.19
C ALA A 77 -10.90 10.10 -12.67
N GLU A 78 -11.98 10.88 -12.59
CA GLU A 78 -13.28 10.47 -13.10
C GLU A 78 -13.23 10.13 -14.60
N ARG A 79 -12.55 10.94 -15.40
CA ARG A 79 -12.39 10.73 -16.83
C ARG A 79 -11.62 9.42 -17.12
N VAL A 80 -10.49 9.21 -16.44
CA VAL A 80 -9.62 8.03 -16.64
C VAL A 80 -10.32 6.75 -16.21
N ILE A 81 -10.93 6.72 -15.00
CA ILE A 81 -11.66 5.56 -14.49
C ILE A 81 -12.80 5.18 -15.44
N ARG A 82 -13.56 6.18 -15.94
CA ARG A 82 -14.63 5.97 -16.93
C ARG A 82 -14.09 5.38 -18.23
N GLN A 83 -12.95 5.87 -18.71
CA GLN A 83 -12.34 5.40 -19.96
C GLN A 83 -11.94 3.93 -19.84
N LEU A 84 -11.30 3.54 -18.73
CA LEU A 84 -10.93 2.14 -18.48
C LEU A 84 -12.18 1.24 -18.42
N ALA A 85 -13.21 1.63 -17.66
CA ALA A 85 -14.45 0.87 -17.56
C ALA A 85 -15.14 0.72 -18.94
N ALA A 86 -15.22 1.80 -19.72
CA ALA A 86 -15.85 1.79 -21.05
C ALA A 86 -15.04 0.99 -22.08
N SER A 87 -13.73 0.79 -21.88
CA SER A 87 -12.88 0.00 -22.78
C SER A 87 -12.83 -1.50 -22.42
N GLY A 88 -13.70 -1.95 -21.52
CA GLY A 88 -13.90 -3.37 -21.22
C GLY A 88 -13.01 -3.92 -20.12
N HIS A 89 -12.42 -3.06 -19.26
CA HIS A 89 -11.74 -3.54 -18.06
C HIS A 89 -12.76 -4.07 -17.06
N GLY A 90 -12.58 -5.32 -16.62
CA GLY A 90 -13.46 -5.99 -15.67
C GLY A 90 -13.09 -5.74 -14.20
N LEU A 91 -11.86 -5.32 -13.95
CA LEU A 91 -11.33 -4.97 -12.63
C LEU A 91 -10.50 -3.69 -12.74
N ILE A 92 -10.72 -2.72 -11.84
CA ILE A 92 -10.01 -1.44 -11.84
C ILE A 92 -9.53 -1.10 -10.43
N PHE A 93 -8.22 -0.92 -10.27
CA PHE A 93 -7.59 -0.45 -9.05
C PHE A 93 -7.38 1.07 -9.12
N THR A 94 -7.85 1.80 -8.11
CA THR A 94 -7.70 3.25 -7.99
C THR A 94 -6.89 3.56 -6.74
N THR A 95 -5.69 4.13 -6.89
CA THR A 95 -4.63 4.09 -5.89
C THR A 95 -4.36 5.43 -5.21
N SER A 96 -5.40 6.21 -4.93
CA SER A 96 -5.27 7.43 -4.12
C SER A 96 -6.56 7.74 -3.38
N PHE A 97 -6.44 8.29 -2.17
CA PHE A 97 -7.58 8.71 -1.35
C PHE A 97 -8.55 9.61 -2.13
N GLY A 98 -8.05 10.57 -2.89
CA GLY A 98 -8.87 11.51 -3.67
C GLY A 98 -9.56 10.90 -4.89
N PHE A 99 -9.29 9.63 -5.22
CA PHE A 99 -10.03 8.89 -6.25
C PHE A 99 -11.34 8.27 -5.72
N MET A 100 -11.63 8.37 -4.43
CA MET A 100 -12.80 7.74 -3.80
C MET A 100 -14.12 8.16 -4.44
N ASP A 101 -14.43 9.44 -4.46
CA ASP A 101 -15.69 9.94 -5.03
C ASP A 101 -15.80 9.72 -6.55
N PRO A 102 -14.74 9.95 -7.35
CA PRO A 102 -14.68 9.51 -8.75
C PRO A 102 -14.99 8.03 -8.94
N THR A 103 -14.39 7.13 -8.15
CA THR A 103 -14.61 5.68 -8.24
C THR A 103 -16.06 5.33 -7.95
N ILE A 104 -16.63 5.79 -6.85
CA ILE A 104 -18.03 5.57 -6.48
C ILE A 104 -19.00 6.09 -7.55
N LYS A 105 -18.70 7.26 -8.13
CA LYS A 105 -19.54 7.86 -9.17
C LYS A 105 -19.54 7.03 -10.46
N ILE A 106 -18.38 6.53 -10.87
CA ILE A 106 -18.24 5.74 -12.09
C ILE A 106 -18.78 4.33 -11.88
N ALA A 107 -18.52 3.70 -10.75
CA ALA A 107 -19.00 2.37 -10.43
C ALA A 107 -20.52 2.20 -10.60
N LYS A 108 -21.30 3.24 -10.24
CA LYS A 108 -22.77 3.26 -10.46
C LYS A 108 -23.18 3.15 -11.93
N GLN A 109 -22.32 3.53 -12.87
CA GLN A 109 -22.58 3.52 -14.31
C GLN A 109 -22.10 2.24 -14.98
N PHE A 110 -21.24 1.47 -14.29
CA PHE A 110 -20.65 0.22 -14.78
C PHE A 110 -20.80 -0.89 -13.72
N PRO A 111 -22.03 -1.40 -13.48
CA PRO A 111 -22.31 -2.32 -12.38
C PRO A 111 -21.58 -3.67 -12.49
N ASP A 112 -21.21 -4.08 -13.71
CA ASP A 112 -20.51 -5.33 -13.96
C ASP A 112 -19.00 -5.24 -13.73
N VAL A 113 -18.43 -4.02 -13.72
CA VAL A 113 -17.01 -3.76 -13.44
C VAL A 113 -16.77 -3.77 -11.93
N LYS A 114 -15.70 -4.42 -11.49
CA LYS A 114 -15.26 -4.44 -10.09
C LYS A 114 -14.21 -3.36 -9.88
N PHE A 115 -14.33 -2.65 -8.76
CA PHE A 115 -13.41 -1.56 -8.38
C PHE A 115 -12.79 -1.86 -7.03
N GLU A 116 -11.48 -1.70 -6.96
CA GLU A 116 -10.67 -1.77 -5.75
C GLU A 116 -10.09 -0.39 -5.47
N HIS A 117 -10.50 0.24 -4.37
CA HIS A 117 -10.12 1.61 -4.07
C HIS A 117 -9.23 1.69 -2.83
N ALA A 118 -7.99 2.21 -3.02
CA ALA A 118 -7.01 2.35 -1.94
C ALA A 118 -7.36 3.49 -0.99
N THR A 119 -7.20 3.23 0.32
CA THR A 119 -7.24 4.20 1.43
C THR A 119 -8.58 4.93 1.63
N GLY A 120 -9.62 4.57 0.87
CA GLY A 120 -10.95 5.13 1.03
C GLY A 120 -11.79 4.40 2.08
N TYR A 121 -13.00 4.93 2.32
CA TYR A 121 -13.98 4.35 3.24
C TYR A 121 -15.38 4.19 2.63
N LYS A 122 -15.61 4.70 1.42
CA LYS A 122 -16.90 4.54 0.72
C LYS A 122 -16.85 3.29 -0.14
N ARG A 123 -17.85 2.43 0.03
CA ARG A 123 -18.04 1.18 -0.71
C ARG A 123 -19.38 1.18 -1.44
N ALA A 124 -19.50 0.29 -2.43
CA ALA A 124 -20.74 -0.04 -3.13
C ALA A 124 -20.74 -1.53 -3.45
N GLU A 125 -21.80 -2.05 -4.03
CA GLU A 125 -21.93 -3.47 -4.39
C GLU A 125 -20.79 -3.97 -5.27
N ASN A 126 -20.23 -3.10 -6.13
CA ASN A 126 -19.10 -3.37 -7.00
C ASN A 126 -17.84 -2.56 -6.67
N VAL A 127 -17.74 -1.98 -5.47
CA VAL A 127 -16.57 -1.24 -5.00
C VAL A 127 -16.13 -1.77 -3.65
N SER A 128 -14.91 -2.29 -3.58
CA SER A 128 -14.18 -2.60 -2.34
C SER A 128 -13.26 -1.46 -1.95
N THR A 129 -12.90 -1.41 -0.67
CA THR A 129 -11.82 -0.56 -0.17
C THR A 129 -10.69 -1.43 0.38
N TYR A 130 -9.45 -0.93 0.25
CA TYR A 130 -8.29 -1.54 0.88
C TYR A 130 -7.31 -0.48 1.37
N SER A 131 -6.60 -0.79 2.43
CA SER A 131 -5.54 0.03 2.98
C SER A 131 -4.58 -0.85 3.77
N ALA A 132 -3.39 -0.35 4.05
CA ALA A 132 -2.49 -1.02 4.96
C ALA A 132 -2.41 -0.27 6.31
N ARG A 133 -2.06 -1.00 7.38
CA ARG A 133 -1.85 -0.44 8.73
C ARG A 133 -0.47 0.23 8.81
N PHE A 134 -0.24 1.26 7.97
CA PHE A 134 1.02 1.99 7.89
C PHE A 134 1.49 2.51 9.24
N TYR A 135 0.55 2.81 10.14
CA TYR A 135 0.84 3.27 11.50
C TYR A 135 1.66 2.25 12.31
N GLU A 136 1.61 0.96 11.96
CA GLU A 136 2.46 -0.07 12.56
C GLU A 136 3.93 0.18 12.25
N GLY A 137 4.27 0.41 10.97
CA GLY A 137 5.61 0.82 10.55
C GLY A 137 6.00 2.19 11.12
N ARG A 138 5.04 3.14 11.23
CA ARG A 138 5.28 4.45 11.87
C ARG A 138 5.67 4.32 13.33
N HIS A 139 5.08 3.38 14.04
CA HIS A 139 5.49 3.09 15.42
C HIS A 139 6.94 2.61 15.49
N VAL A 140 7.33 1.66 14.63
CA VAL A 140 8.71 1.15 14.60
C VAL A 140 9.71 2.26 14.31
N ILE A 141 9.47 3.09 13.27
CA ILE A 141 10.38 4.21 12.97
C ILE A 141 10.35 5.29 14.06
N GLY A 142 9.23 5.43 14.78
CA GLY A 142 9.12 6.31 15.94
C GLY A 142 10.06 5.89 17.09
N LEU A 143 10.09 4.61 17.43
CA LEU A 143 11.03 4.06 18.42
C LEU A 143 12.48 4.31 18.02
N ILE A 144 12.84 4.00 16.75
CA ILE A 144 14.19 4.25 16.23
C ILE A 144 14.54 5.73 16.35
N ALA A 145 13.63 6.62 15.96
CA ALA A 145 13.86 8.06 16.04
C ALA A 145 14.04 8.54 17.48
N GLY A 146 13.31 7.94 18.42
CA GLY A 146 13.42 8.22 19.84
C GLY A 146 14.83 7.95 20.39
N GLU A 147 15.41 6.82 20.00
CA GLU A 147 16.77 6.42 20.39
C GLU A 147 17.87 7.20 19.66
N MET A 148 17.64 7.55 18.39
CA MET A 148 18.68 8.08 17.53
C MET A 148 18.82 9.59 17.55
N THR A 149 17.77 10.35 17.93
CA THR A 149 17.84 11.81 17.96
C THR A 149 18.79 12.32 19.04
N LYS A 150 19.57 13.34 18.68
CA LYS A 150 20.48 14.05 19.59
C LYS A 150 19.97 15.43 19.99
N THR A 151 19.05 15.97 19.19
CA THR A 151 18.48 17.30 19.41
C THR A 151 17.08 17.24 20.05
N ASN A 152 16.50 16.06 20.19
CA ASN A 152 15.11 15.81 20.57
C ASN A 152 14.10 16.42 19.57
N LYS A 153 14.53 16.77 18.35
CA LYS A 153 13.70 17.36 17.31
C LYS A 153 13.60 16.44 16.10
N ILE A 154 12.40 15.99 15.80
CA ILE A 154 12.08 15.18 14.63
C ILE A 154 11.26 16.03 13.67
N GLY A 155 11.69 16.15 12.42
CA GLY A 155 10.94 16.79 11.35
C GLY A 155 10.03 15.77 10.66
N TYR A 156 8.75 16.11 10.47
CA TYR A 156 7.79 15.29 9.75
C TYR A 156 7.20 16.07 8.57
N ILE A 157 7.44 15.58 7.35
CA ILE A 157 6.86 16.15 6.13
C ILE A 157 5.59 15.40 5.83
N ALA A 158 4.46 16.09 5.92
CA ALA A 158 3.12 15.52 5.75
C ALA A 158 2.46 16.02 4.46
N SER A 159 1.75 15.12 3.77
CA SER A 159 1.05 15.41 2.53
C SER A 159 -0.24 16.17 2.75
N PHE A 160 -1.31 15.48 3.14
CA PHE A 160 -2.63 16.07 3.41
C PHE A 160 -3.12 15.67 4.80
N PRO A 161 -3.93 16.52 5.48
CA PRO A 161 -4.44 16.23 6.83
C PRO A 161 -5.64 15.27 6.80
N ILE A 162 -5.46 14.09 6.20
CA ILE A 162 -6.44 13.00 6.19
C ILE A 162 -6.17 12.03 7.36
N PRO A 163 -7.16 11.22 7.78
CA PRO A 163 -7.03 10.32 8.94
C PRO A 163 -5.80 9.42 8.89
N GLU A 164 -5.47 8.87 7.73
CA GLU A 164 -4.29 8.02 7.54
C GLU A 164 -2.98 8.72 7.90
N VAL A 165 -2.78 9.94 7.40
CA VAL A 165 -1.55 10.72 7.63
C VAL A 165 -1.46 11.17 9.09
N VAL A 166 -2.58 11.67 9.66
CA VAL A 166 -2.64 12.09 11.06
C VAL A 166 -2.37 10.92 12.00
N ARG A 167 -2.96 9.75 11.72
CA ARG A 167 -2.72 8.51 12.47
C ARG A 167 -1.24 8.11 12.42
N GLY A 168 -0.60 8.20 11.25
CA GLY A 168 0.82 7.92 11.09
C GLY A 168 1.71 8.85 11.92
N ILE A 169 1.43 10.17 11.92
CA ILE A 169 2.13 11.15 12.76
C ILE A 169 1.97 10.81 14.24
N ASN A 170 0.74 10.49 14.67
CA ASN A 170 0.45 10.15 16.06
C ASN A 170 1.18 8.89 16.50
N ALA A 171 1.17 7.82 15.69
CA ALA A 171 1.87 6.57 16.01
C ALA A 171 3.39 6.80 16.17
N ALA A 172 4.02 7.52 15.22
CA ALA A 172 5.43 7.84 15.30
C ALA A 172 5.75 8.73 16.53
N THR A 173 4.90 9.71 16.82
CA THR A 173 5.11 10.62 17.95
C THR A 173 4.98 9.90 19.28
N LEU A 174 3.94 9.05 19.46
CA LEU A 174 3.74 8.27 20.69
C LEU A 174 4.92 7.31 20.91
N ALA A 175 5.35 6.61 19.87
CA ALA A 175 6.49 5.70 19.95
C ALA A 175 7.79 6.43 20.29
N ALA A 176 8.10 7.54 19.63
CA ALA A 176 9.30 8.32 19.94
C ALA A 176 9.29 8.83 21.39
N ARG A 177 8.14 9.32 21.86
CA ARG A 177 7.99 9.82 23.23
C ARG A 177 7.96 8.74 24.30
N SER A 178 7.63 7.50 23.94
CA SER A 178 7.75 6.37 24.90
C SER A 178 9.21 6.06 25.25
N VAL A 179 10.14 6.37 24.33
CA VAL A 179 11.58 6.25 24.53
C VAL A 179 12.12 7.51 25.22
N ASN A 180 11.77 8.67 24.69
CA ASN A 180 12.25 9.97 25.20
C ASN A 180 11.10 10.98 25.21
N PRO A 181 10.53 11.31 26.41
CA PRO A 181 9.36 12.18 26.54
C PRO A 181 9.62 13.65 26.13
N ASP A 182 10.89 14.08 26.04
CA ASP A 182 11.26 15.45 25.67
C ASP A 182 11.25 15.68 24.14
N ILE A 183 10.92 14.65 23.36
CA ILE A 183 10.90 14.75 21.90
C ILE A 183 9.78 15.68 21.41
N GLU A 184 10.18 16.59 20.52
CA GLU A 184 9.32 17.45 19.75
C GLU A 184 9.25 16.97 18.29
N VAL A 185 8.03 16.67 17.81
CA VAL A 185 7.78 16.37 16.40
C VAL A 185 7.21 17.61 15.72
N GLN A 186 7.97 18.16 14.78
CA GLN A 186 7.60 19.33 14.00
C GLN A 186 7.05 18.91 12.65
N VAL A 187 5.79 19.27 12.37
CA VAL A 187 5.08 18.84 11.16
C VAL A 187 4.98 19.98 10.16
N VAL A 188 5.38 19.73 8.92
CA VAL A 188 5.19 20.64 7.77
C VAL A 188 4.24 20.00 6.77
N TRP A 189 3.11 20.64 6.49
CA TRP A 189 2.13 20.21 5.51
C TRP A 189 2.46 20.79 4.14
N VAL A 190 2.80 19.92 3.16
CA VAL A 190 3.18 20.34 1.81
C VAL A 190 2.01 20.36 0.83
N ASN A 191 0.85 19.79 1.22
CA ASN A 191 -0.38 19.72 0.43
C ASN A 191 -0.16 19.14 -0.97
N THR A 192 0.62 18.05 -1.04
CA THR A 192 0.85 17.26 -2.24
C THR A 192 1.26 15.84 -1.84
N TRP A 193 1.01 14.85 -2.70
CA TRP A 193 1.54 13.50 -2.54
C TRP A 193 2.96 13.39 -3.10
N TYR A 194 3.24 14.08 -4.22
CA TYR A 194 4.53 14.03 -4.92
C TYR A 194 4.90 15.42 -5.45
N ASP A 195 5.90 16.04 -4.87
CA ASP A 195 6.51 17.29 -5.34
C ASP A 195 7.94 17.38 -4.78
N PRO A 196 8.95 16.89 -5.53
CA PRO A 196 10.33 16.85 -5.04
C PRO A 196 10.86 18.21 -4.58
N GLY A 197 10.40 19.30 -5.19
CA GLY A 197 10.80 20.66 -4.79
C GLY A 197 10.28 21.04 -3.42
N LYS A 198 8.97 20.90 -3.19
CA LYS A 198 8.36 21.19 -1.89
C LYS A 198 8.86 20.26 -0.79
N GLU A 199 9.06 18.98 -1.10
CA GLU A 199 9.57 17.99 -0.14
C GLU A 199 10.99 18.31 0.31
N ALA A 200 11.89 18.67 -0.65
CA ALA A 200 13.25 19.10 -0.33
C ALA A 200 13.28 20.39 0.49
N ASP A 201 12.44 21.37 0.15
CA ASP A 201 12.38 22.65 0.86
C ASP A 201 11.83 22.48 2.28
N ALA A 202 10.81 21.62 2.47
CA ALA A 202 10.29 21.26 3.79
C ALA A 202 11.36 20.59 4.65
N ALA A 203 12.11 19.62 4.09
CA ALA A 203 13.20 18.95 4.78
C ALA A 203 14.28 19.96 5.23
N LYS A 204 14.75 20.81 4.32
CA LYS A 204 15.75 21.84 4.64
C LYS A 204 15.26 22.81 5.72
N ALA A 205 13.98 23.21 5.67
CA ALA A 205 13.39 24.09 6.68
C ALA A 205 13.37 23.44 8.07
N LEU A 206 12.97 22.17 8.16
CA LEU A 206 12.96 21.41 9.42
C LEU A 206 14.37 21.21 9.97
N ILE A 207 15.33 20.86 9.11
CA ILE A 207 16.74 20.73 9.49
C ILE A 207 17.32 22.06 10.00
N ALA A 208 17.00 23.17 9.33
CA ALA A 208 17.40 24.51 9.78
C ALA A 208 16.80 24.91 11.15
N GLN A 209 15.68 24.32 11.54
CA GLN A 209 15.04 24.47 12.86
C GLN A 209 15.61 23.51 13.91
N GLY A 210 16.59 22.69 13.52
CA GLY A 210 17.33 21.79 14.42
C GLY A 210 16.81 20.35 14.43
N ALA A 211 15.95 19.93 13.49
CA ALA A 211 15.61 18.53 13.33
C ALA A 211 16.83 17.76 12.84
N ASP A 212 17.18 16.68 13.53
CA ASP A 212 18.27 15.77 13.15
C ASP A 212 17.79 14.41 12.65
N ILE A 213 16.47 14.24 12.59
CA ILE A 213 15.80 13.10 11.97
C ILE A 213 14.62 13.60 11.14
N ILE A 214 14.50 13.11 9.90
CA ILE A 214 13.44 13.46 8.96
C ILE A 214 12.56 12.23 8.69
N MET A 215 11.27 12.39 8.91
CA MET A 215 10.20 11.48 8.48
C MET A 215 9.39 12.12 7.38
N GLN A 216 8.81 11.33 6.50
CA GLN A 216 7.93 11.84 5.44
C GLN A 216 6.73 10.93 5.21
N HIS A 217 5.65 11.53 4.73
CA HIS A 217 4.49 10.86 4.16
C HIS A 217 4.18 11.49 2.78
N THR A 218 5.23 11.57 1.98
CA THR A 218 5.28 12.03 0.60
C THR A 218 6.17 11.08 -0.19
N ASP A 219 6.10 11.09 -1.52
CA ASP A 219 6.54 9.95 -2.33
C ASP A 219 7.93 10.13 -2.97
N SER A 220 8.47 11.35 -3.00
CA SER A 220 9.78 11.54 -3.63
C SER A 220 10.95 11.26 -2.66
N PRO A 221 12.15 10.91 -3.16
CA PRO A 221 13.32 10.74 -2.32
C PRO A 221 13.98 12.08 -1.95
N ALA A 222 13.40 13.21 -2.35
CA ALA A 222 14.05 14.52 -2.21
C ALA A 222 14.27 14.93 -0.75
N ALA A 223 13.38 14.54 0.16
CA ALA A 223 13.54 14.76 1.60
C ALA A 223 14.73 13.96 2.17
N LEU A 224 14.87 12.69 1.77
CA LEU A 224 16.01 11.85 2.16
C LEU A 224 17.32 12.39 1.61
N GLN A 225 17.32 12.84 0.35
CA GLN A 225 18.50 13.44 -0.27
C GLN A 225 18.92 14.74 0.44
N ALA A 226 17.95 15.54 0.89
CA ALA A 226 18.24 16.72 1.69
C ALA A 226 18.82 16.37 3.06
N ALA A 227 18.32 15.30 3.70
CA ALA A 227 18.88 14.78 4.96
C ALA A 227 20.31 14.25 4.78
N GLU A 228 20.54 13.45 3.73
CA GLU A 228 21.87 12.95 3.36
C GLU A 228 22.88 14.08 3.18
N ALA A 229 22.50 15.11 2.40
CA ALA A 229 23.35 16.27 2.15
C ALA A 229 23.66 17.09 3.42
N ALA A 230 22.75 17.08 4.39
CA ALA A 230 22.91 17.78 5.66
C ALA A 230 23.58 16.93 6.76
N GLY A 231 23.82 15.64 6.52
CA GLY A 231 24.39 14.72 7.50
C GLY A 231 23.44 14.40 8.67
N VAL A 232 22.13 14.47 8.45
CA VAL A 232 21.08 14.06 9.40
C VAL A 232 20.41 12.78 8.93
N MET A 233 19.68 12.09 9.83
CA MET A 233 19.06 10.81 9.54
C MET A 233 17.66 10.95 8.95
N ALA A 234 17.19 9.92 8.22
CA ALA A 234 15.87 9.91 7.60
C ALA A 234 15.31 8.49 7.46
N PHE A 235 14.02 8.41 7.13
CA PHE A 235 13.32 7.16 6.82
C PHE A 235 12.72 7.20 5.42
N GLY A 236 12.79 6.06 4.71
CA GLY A 236 12.13 5.89 3.43
C GLY A 236 10.61 5.73 3.59
N GLN A 237 9.88 6.11 2.54
CA GLN A 237 8.43 6.07 2.49
C GLN A 237 7.95 5.18 1.34
N ALA A 238 6.97 4.33 1.64
CA ALA A 238 6.32 3.35 0.76
C ALA A 238 7.28 2.33 0.11
N SER A 239 8.56 2.67 -0.09
CA SER A 239 9.59 1.81 -0.68
C SER A 239 10.95 1.99 0.00
N ASP A 240 11.89 1.04 -0.20
CA ASP A 240 13.28 1.21 0.22
C ASP A 240 13.96 2.25 -0.67
N MET A 241 14.29 3.39 -0.08
CA MET A 241 14.94 4.52 -0.74
C MET A 241 16.45 4.64 -0.40
N ALA A 242 17.08 3.60 0.20
CA ALA A 242 18.46 3.64 0.66
C ALA A 242 19.48 4.02 -0.43
N ARG A 243 19.20 3.73 -1.70
CA ARG A 243 20.07 4.12 -2.82
C ARG A 243 20.16 5.63 -3.03
N PHE A 244 19.17 6.40 -2.57
CA PHE A 244 19.14 7.87 -2.67
C PHE A 244 19.77 8.56 -1.47
N ALA A 245 19.86 7.85 -0.34
CA ALA A 245 20.42 8.35 0.92
C ALA A 245 21.11 7.21 1.69
N PRO A 246 22.23 6.67 1.18
CA PRO A 246 22.85 5.45 1.70
C PRO A 246 23.39 5.58 3.12
N THR A 247 23.70 6.78 3.58
CA THR A 247 24.22 7.04 4.93
C THR A 247 23.18 7.71 5.85
N ALA A 248 22.09 8.27 5.31
CA ALA A 248 21.04 8.91 6.10
C ALA A 248 19.86 7.95 6.38
N GLN A 249 19.50 7.05 5.45
CA GLN A 249 18.35 6.17 5.67
C GLN A 249 18.61 5.15 6.78
N LEU A 250 17.77 5.17 7.83
CA LEU A 250 17.80 4.20 8.92
C LEU A 250 17.05 2.92 8.55
N THR A 251 15.87 3.05 8.00
CA THR A 251 15.01 2.02 7.41
C THR A 251 13.94 2.68 6.55
N ALA A 252 13.02 1.90 5.99
CA ALA A 252 11.84 2.39 5.29
C ALA A 252 10.61 1.55 5.65
N ILE A 253 9.44 2.15 5.55
CA ILE A 253 8.15 1.44 5.53
C ILE A 253 7.88 1.10 4.07
N ILE A 254 7.76 -0.17 3.74
CA ILE A 254 7.48 -0.67 2.38
C ILE A 254 6.05 -1.16 2.34
N ASP A 255 5.32 -0.77 1.31
CA ASP A 255 3.95 -1.20 1.09
C ASP A 255 3.95 -2.32 0.04
N ASP A 256 3.64 -3.55 0.42
CA ASP A 256 3.56 -4.68 -0.53
C ASP A 256 2.09 -4.99 -0.89
N TRP A 257 1.66 -4.50 -2.04
CA TRP A 257 0.31 -4.71 -2.56
C TRP A 257 0.14 -6.02 -3.32
N SER A 258 1.22 -6.75 -3.57
CA SER A 258 1.21 -7.95 -4.41
C SER A 258 0.25 -9.04 -3.91
N PRO A 259 0.24 -9.41 -2.61
CA PRO A 259 -0.67 -10.43 -2.12
C PRO A 259 -2.13 -10.04 -2.29
N TYR A 260 -2.49 -8.80 -1.97
CA TYR A 260 -3.84 -8.29 -2.11
C TYR A 260 -4.30 -8.27 -3.57
N TYR A 261 -3.49 -7.75 -4.48
CA TYR A 261 -3.85 -7.66 -5.90
C TYR A 261 -4.02 -9.04 -6.54
N ILE A 262 -3.17 -10.00 -6.20
CA ILE A 262 -3.31 -11.39 -6.65
C ILE A 262 -4.60 -12.00 -6.10
N GLU A 263 -4.89 -11.86 -4.81
CA GLU A 263 -6.12 -12.36 -4.16
C GLU A 263 -7.37 -11.82 -4.85
N ARG A 264 -7.44 -10.49 -5.06
CA ARG A 264 -8.60 -9.83 -5.66
C ARG A 264 -8.78 -10.19 -7.14
N THR A 265 -7.67 -10.28 -7.88
CA THR A 265 -7.69 -10.73 -9.28
C THR A 265 -8.19 -12.17 -9.40
N GLN A 266 -7.71 -13.07 -8.53
CA GLN A 266 -8.16 -14.46 -8.50
C GLN A 266 -9.65 -14.55 -8.21
N ALA A 267 -10.15 -13.76 -7.25
CA ALA A 267 -11.58 -13.74 -6.91
C ALA A 267 -12.46 -13.31 -8.10
N VAL A 268 -11.99 -12.34 -8.91
CA VAL A 268 -12.72 -11.96 -10.15
C VAL A 268 -12.71 -13.09 -11.17
N LEU A 269 -11.55 -13.74 -11.38
CA LEU A 269 -11.42 -14.85 -12.33
C LEU A 269 -12.31 -16.05 -11.95
N ASP A 270 -12.44 -16.31 -10.64
CA ASP A 270 -13.26 -17.40 -10.10
C ASP A 270 -14.76 -17.05 -9.98
N GLY A 271 -15.12 -15.78 -10.21
CA GLY A 271 -16.51 -15.31 -10.01
C GLY A 271 -16.96 -15.25 -8.55
N THR A 272 -16.01 -15.21 -7.61
CA THR A 272 -16.23 -15.18 -6.15
C THR A 272 -16.00 -13.79 -5.54
N TRP A 273 -15.73 -12.81 -6.37
CA TRP A 273 -15.45 -11.45 -5.89
C TRP A 273 -16.67 -10.85 -5.18
N GLU A 274 -16.46 -10.36 -3.99
CA GLU A 274 -17.43 -9.62 -3.19
C GLU A 274 -16.84 -8.29 -2.73
N SER A 275 -17.70 -7.27 -2.59
CA SER A 275 -17.30 -6.00 -2.01
C SER A 275 -16.98 -6.17 -0.53
N GLY A 276 -15.86 -5.58 -0.11
CA GLY A 276 -15.40 -5.66 1.27
C GLY A 276 -14.43 -4.54 1.62
N ASP A 277 -13.88 -4.63 2.82
CA ASP A 277 -12.82 -3.77 3.31
C ASP A 277 -11.64 -4.62 3.75
N SER A 278 -10.44 -4.22 3.34
CA SER A 278 -9.20 -4.87 3.77
C SER A 278 -8.28 -3.83 4.42
N TRP A 279 -7.87 -4.09 5.66
CA TRP A 279 -6.94 -3.23 6.37
C TRP A 279 -5.95 -4.09 7.16
N LYS A 280 -4.94 -4.56 6.45
CA LYS A 280 -3.92 -5.48 6.97
C LYS A 280 -2.60 -4.74 7.20
N GLY A 281 -1.69 -5.31 7.98
CA GLY A 281 -0.44 -4.67 8.36
C GLY A 281 0.77 -5.60 8.28
N ILE A 282 1.69 -5.45 9.23
CA ILE A 282 2.96 -6.20 9.29
C ILE A 282 2.71 -7.72 9.36
N ALA A 283 1.73 -8.17 10.13
CA ALA A 283 1.39 -9.59 10.25
C ALA A 283 1.04 -10.24 8.89
N ALA A 284 0.39 -9.49 8.00
CA ALA A 284 0.00 -9.94 6.66
C ALA A 284 1.04 -9.61 5.59
N LYS A 285 2.13 -8.94 5.95
CA LYS A 285 3.18 -8.46 5.05
C LYS A 285 2.71 -7.44 4.01
N GLU A 286 1.59 -6.76 4.26
CA GLU A 286 1.20 -5.58 3.49
C GLU A 286 2.00 -4.33 3.90
N VAL A 287 2.56 -4.36 5.11
CA VAL A 287 3.59 -3.42 5.60
C VAL A 287 4.83 -4.24 5.91
N VAL A 288 5.96 -3.86 5.33
CA VAL A 288 7.25 -4.52 5.50
C VAL A 288 8.30 -3.48 5.88
N MET A 289 9.15 -3.77 6.85
CA MET A 289 10.27 -2.89 7.17
C MET A 289 11.47 -3.21 6.28
N ALA A 290 12.09 -2.17 5.70
CA ALA A 290 13.38 -2.32 5.02
C ALA A 290 14.48 -2.71 6.02
N PRO A 291 15.63 -3.22 5.56
CA PRO A 291 16.75 -3.53 6.45
C PRO A 291 17.13 -2.34 7.33
N TYR A 292 17.32 -2.60 8.63
CA TYR A 292 17.80 -1.62 9.61
C TYR A 292 19.27 -1.33 9.34
N LYS A 293 19.62 -0.06 9.10
CA LYS A 293 20.96 0.39 8.73
C LYS A 293 21.31 1.70 9.44
N ASN A 294 22.59 2.05 9.42
CA ASN A 294 23.09 3.34 9.92
C ASN A 294 22.69 3.64 11.39
N MET A 295 22.48 2.60 12.19
CA MET A 295 22.13 2.68 13.61
C MET A 295 22.92 1.65 14.42
N PRO A 296 23.06 1.82 15.76
CA PRO A 296 23.63 0.81 16.64
C PRO A 296 22.86 -0.51 16.62
N ASP A 297 23.55 -1.63 16.84
CA ASP A 297 22.95 -2.97 16.82
C ASP A 297 21.80 -3.12 17.86
N GLU A 298 21.92 -2.46 19.02
CA GLU A 298 20.89 -2.45 20.05
C GLU A 298 19.61 -1.73 19.59
N VAL A 299 19.72 -0.67 18.81
CA VAL A 299 18.56 0.05 18.25
C VAL A 299 17.87 -0.81 17.17
N ALA A 300 18.67 -1.45 16.29
CA ALA A 300 18.17 -2.37 15.30
C ALA A 300 17.46 -3.58 15.92
N ALA A 301 18.00 -4.12 17.02
CA ALA A 301 17.40 -5.23 17.75
C ALA A 301 16.06 -4.83 18.42
N MET A 302 16.00 -3.66 19.06
CA MET A 302 14.76 -3.11 19.62
C MET A 302 13.69 -2.92 18.54
N ALA A 303 14.05 -2.37 17.38
CA ALA A 303 13.13 -2.17 16.28
C ALA A 303 12.57 -3.51 15.74
N ALA A 304 13.43 -4.51 15.56
CA ALA A 304 13.04 -5.85 15.12
C ALA A 304 12.16 -6.56 16.15
N GLU A 305 12.40 -6.37 17.45
CA GLU A 305 11.54 -6.90 18.52
C GLU A 305 10.14 -6.26 18.49
N ALA A 306 10.06 -4.95 18.31
CA ALA A 306 8.80 -4.23 18.18
C ALA A 306 8.02 -4.67 16.93
N GLU A 307 8.69 -4.80 15.78
CA GLU A 307 8.11 -5.33 14.55
C GLU A 307 7.53 -6.74 14.75
N ALA A 308 8.30 -7.63 15.39
CA ALA A 308 7.86 -8.99 15.69
C ALA A 308 6.68 -9.02 16.69
N ALA A 309 6.67 -8.16 17.70
CA ALA A 309 5.57 -8.05 18.66
C ALA A 309 4.28 -7.53 18.01
N ILE A 310 4.37 -6.57 17.09
CA ILE A 310 3.23 -6.09 16.28
C ILE A 310 2.72 -7.24 15.38
N ALA A 311 3.60 -7.94 14.68
CA ALA A 311 3.24 -9.08 13.84
C ALA A 311 2.54 -10.20 14.63
N ALA A 312 2.96 -10.43 15.87
CA ALA A 312 2.35 -11.41 16.79
C ALA A 312 1.05 -10.90 17.44
N GLY A 313 0.70 -9.63 17.31
CA GLY A 313 -0.46 -9.01 17.97
C GLY A 313 -0.29 -8.79 19.48
N THR A 314 0.94 -8.87 20.00
CA THR A 314 1.25 -8.64 21.42
C THR A 314 1.57 -7.18 21.74
N LEU A 315 1.80 -6.36 20.70
CA LEU A 315 1.97 -4.92 20.78
C LEU A 315 1.03 -4.25 19.78
N HIS A 316 0.30 -3.23 20.22
CA HIS A 316 -0.49 -2.38 19.32
C HIS A 316 -0.07 -0.91 19.51
N PRO A 317 0.24 -0.16 18.42
CA PRO A 317 0.74 1.22 18.49
C PRO A 317 -0.12 2.20 19.27
N PHE A 318 -1.42 1.94 19.36
CA PHE A 318 -2.38 2.78 20.08
C PHE A 318 -2.97 2.06 21.30
N THR A 319 -2.12 1.40 22.09
CA THR A 319 -2.49 0.92 23.43
C THR A 319 -2.32 2.06 24.43
N GLY A 320 -3.36 2.28 25.26
CA GLY A 320 -3.42 3.37 26.24
C GLY A 320 -2.50 3.18 27.46
N PRO A 321 -2.34 4.24 28.25
CA PRO A 321 -3.16 5.46 28.22
C PRO A 321 -2.73 6.46 27.13
N ILE A 322 -3.67 6.97 26.35
CA ILE A 322 -3.42 7.99 25.33
C ILE A 322 -4.35 9.19 25.59
N SER A 323 -3.76 10.38 25.70
CA SER A 323 -4.48 11.63 25.89
C SER A 323 -4.22 12.62 24.76
N THR A 324 -5.16 13.53 24.52
CA THR A 324 -4.95 14.68 23.62
C THR A 324 -3.91 15.64 24.22
N ARG A 325 -3.52 16.64 23.44
CA ARG A 325 -2.64 17.73 23.93
C ARG A 325 -3.25 18.52 25.07
N GLU A 326 -4.58 18.62 25.12
CA GLU A 326 -5.36 19.30 26.15
C GLU A 326 -5.55 18.43 27.39
N GLY A 327 -5.05 17.18 27.40
CA GLY A 327 -5.12 16.26 28.52
C GLY A 327 -6.41 15.42 28.59
N GLU A 328 -7.25 15.43 27.56
CA GLU A 328 -8.43 14.56 27.50
C GLU A 328 -7.99 13.12 27.20
N LEU A 329 -8.34 12.18 28.10
CA LEU A 329 -8.05 10.75 27.93
C LEU A 329 -8.91 10.17 26.80
N LYS A 330 -8.28 9.67 25.74
CA LYS A 330 -8.94 9.06 24.57
C LYS A 330 -8.89 7.52 24.61
N VAL A 331 -7.78 6.95 25.02
CA VAL A 331 -7.63 5.50 25.19
C VAL A 331 -7.21 5.23 26.63
N PRO A 332 -8.03 4.57 27.45
CA PRO A 332 -7.68 4.21 28.82
C PRO A 332 -6.46 3.26 28.91
N GLU A 333 -5.87 3.18 30.08
CA GLU A 333 -4.75 2.27 30.36
C GLU A 333 -5.15 0.83 30.08
N GLY A 334 -4.32 0.10 29.31
CA GLY A 334 -4.52 -1.30 28.95
C GLY A 334 -5.58 -1.54 27.86
N GLU A 335 -6.27 -0.50 27.40
CA GLU A 335 -7.18 -0.60 26.25
C GLU A 335 -6.44 -0.27 24.95
N THR A 336 -6.99 -0.73 23.83
CA THR A 336 -6.49 -0.42 22.49
C THR A 336 -7.51 0.38 21.71
N ALA A 337 -7.07 1.40 20.97
CA ALA A 337 -7.96 2.16 20.11
C ALA A 337 -8.62 1.24 19.06
N SER A 338 -9.95 1.37 18.92
CA SER A 338 -10.68 0.62 17.89
C SER A 338 -10.36 1.11 16.47
N ASP A 339 -10.58 0.25 15.48
CA ASP A 339 -10.44 0.63 14.07
C ASP A 339 -11.33 1.84 13.74
N GLU A 340 -12.55 1.91 14.28
CA GLU A 340 -13.45 3.05 14.10
C GLU A 340 -12.85 4.36 14.66
N MET A 341 -12.28 4.33 15.87
CA MET A 341 -11.60 5.48 16.46
C MET A 341 -10.39 5.92 15.62
N MET A 342 -9.68 4.97 15.02
CA MET A 342 -8.51 5.25 14.21
C MET A 342 -8.85 5.76 12.80
N LEU A 343 -10.04 5.51 12.30
CA LEU A 343 -10.51 6.01 11.00
C LEU A 343 -11.07 7.45 11.08
N GLY A 344 -11.27 7.97 12.26
CA GLY A 344 -11.71 9.35 12.55
C GLY A 344 -13.18 9.47 12.68
#